data_c7b89be86b2d551d3e4e999af336adc5
#
_entry.id   c7b89be86b2d551d3e4e999af336adc5
#
_cell.length_a   1.000
_cell.length_b   1.000
_cell.length_c   1.000
_cell.angle_alpha   90.00
_cell.angle_beta   90.00
_cell.angle_gamma   90.00
#
_symmetry.space_group_name_H-M   'P 1'
#
loop_
_entity.id
_entity.type
_entity.pdbx_description
1 polymer ?
#
loop_
_entity_poly.entity_id
_entity_poly.type
_entity_poly.pdbx_seq_one_letter_code
_entity_poly.pdbx_strand_id
1 'polypeptide(L)'
;MLNKIYLFILCLLFVEASYGQENKLMRIETTNDLIIYYPQFLSIDLACGKMPEKTETNVLFCCEAAFTGELLKEFKHSNIAGYHVSGGKFYKGYKCKPNTGCFVFYQNQWKFLLHTYADELKLAAENDGMGFGQNMIIYDGETQPSFRKLQSKFEYRALCEYHGKLCVIDSKGVVSYDSFINSLEKIGVTHALYLDMGRGWNHSWYRDNNGTVVEIHPKTHSYTTNWLVFKK
;
A
#
# COMPACT_ATOMS: atom_id res chain seq x y z
N MET A 1 8.67 12.31 53.16
CA MET A 1 9.66 11.44 52.47
C MET A 1 9.02 10.30 51.64
N LEU A 2 7.90 9.73 52.09
CA LEU A 2 7.24 8.62 51.37
C LEU A 2 6.75 8.99 49.93
N ASN A 3 6.19 10.19 49.73
CA ASN A 3 5.62 10.61 48.44
C ASN A 3 6.66 10.76 47.29
N LYS A 4 7.93 10.96 47.61
CA LYS A 4 8.98 11.05 46.58
C LYS A 4 9.48 9.68 46.10
N ILE A 5 9.35 8.68 46.93
CA ILE A 5 9.74 7.29 46.61
C ILE A 5 8.71 6.68 45.65
N TYR A 6 7.40 6.92 45.89
CA TYR A 6 6.35 6.44 44.99
C TYR A 6 6.41 7.05 43.57
N LEU A 7 6.79 8.31 43.45
CA LEU A 7 6.93 8.94 42.16
C LEU A 7 8.12 8.36 41.36
N PHE A 8 9.20 7.99 42.07
CA PHE A 8 10.38 7.39 41.42
C PHE A 8 10.12 5.94 40.97
N ILE A 9 9.37 5.16 41.75
CA ILE A 9 8.97 3.79 41.39
C ILE A 9 7.97 3.81 40.22
N LEU A 10 7.06 4.79 40.16
CA LEU A 10 6.12 4.93 39.03
C LEU A 10 6.84 5.31 37.73
N CYS A 11 7.87 6.17 37.79
CA CYS A 11 8.70 6.49 36.62
C CYS A 11 9.52 5.29 36.14
N LEU A 12 10.03 4.44 37.03
CA LEU A 12 10.77 3.23 36.67
C LEU A 12 9.87 2.17 36.00
N LEU A 13 8.63 2.04 36.43
CA LEU A 13 7.66 1.12 35.80
C LEU A 13 7.23 1.56 34.40
N PHE A 14 7.23 2.88 34.10
CA PHE A 14 6.99 3.39 32.76
C PHE A 14 8.20 3.25 31.82
N VAL A 15 9.41 3.20 32.35
CA VAL A 15 10.63 3.01 31.54
C VAL A 15 10.80 1.55 31.11
N GLU A 16 10.41 0.58 31.94
CA GLU A 16 10.51 -0.85 31.56
C GLU A 16 9.47 -1.27 30.50
N ALA A 17 8.34 -0.58 30.38
CA ALA A 17 7.35 -0.84 29.32
C ALA A 17 7.82 -0.41 27.93
N SER A 18 8.92 0.35 27.81
CA SER A 18 9.47 0.84 26.54
C SER A 18 10.61 -0.02 25.99
N TYR A 19 11.10 -1.00 26.72
CA TYR A 19 12.29 -1.80 26.35
C TYR A 19 11.97 -3.12 25.64
N GLY A 20 10.75 -3.32 25.15
CA GLY A 20 10.34 -4.59 24.54
C GLY A 20 9.73 -4.48 23.15
N GLN A 21 9.83 -3.33 22.46
CA GLN A 21 9.41 -3.26 21.07
C GLN A 21 10.55 -3.83 20.21
N GLU A 22 10.59 -5.20 20.09
CA GLU A 22 11.36 -5.84 19.03
C GLU A 22 11.16 -5.03 17.74
N ASN A 23 12.25 -4.66 17.07
CA ASN A 23 12.24 -4.02 15.76
C ASN A 23 11.67 -4.98 14.71
N LYS A 24 10.37 -5.26 14.80
CA LYS A 24 9.68 -6.10 13.83
C LYS A 24 9.65 -5.37 12.50
N LEU A 25 10.24 -5.99 11.48
CA LEU A 25 10.23 -5.44 10.11
C LEU A 25 8.83 -5.56 9.48
N MET A 26 8.13 -6.63 9.84
CA MET A 26 6.84 -7.00 9.28
C MET A 26 5.92 -7.57 10.36
N ARG A 27 4.69 -7.09 10.43
CA ARG A 27 3.60 -7.74 11.14
C ARG A 27 2.59 -8.26 10.12
N ILE A 28 2.17 -9.51 10.28
CA ILE A 28 1.17 -10.13 9.40
C ILE A 28 0.02 -10.61 10.27
N GLU A 29 -1.19 -10.25 9.87
CA GLU A 29 -2.43 -10.73 10.46
C GLU A 29 -3.21 -11.52 9.41
N THR A 30 -3.92 -12.55 9.85
CA THR A 30 -4.73 -13.37 8.95
C THR A 30 -6.12 -13.53 9.54
N THR A 31 -7.14 -13.21 8.75
CA THR A 31 -8.52 -13.53 9.05
C THR A 31 -8.96 -14.78 8.27
N ASN A 32 -10.24 -15.13 8.27
CA ASN A 32 -10.75 -16.21 7.43
C ASN A 32 -10.56 -15.92 5.94
N ASP A 33 -10.71 -14.65 5.54
CA ASP A 33 -10.85 -14.22 4.15
C ASP A 33 -9.68 -13.36 3.65
N LEU A 34 -8.87 -12.78 4.58
CA LEU A 34 -7.87 -11.76 4.27
C LEU A 34 -6.51 -12.08 4.90
N ILE A 35 -5.45 -11.58 4.26
CA ILE A 35 -4.09 -11.50 4.80
C ILE A 35 -3.71 -10.02 4.83
N ILE A 36 -3.27 -9.52 5.98
CA ILE A 36 -2.97 -8.11 6.22
C ILE A 36 -1.48 -7.98 6.53
N TYR A 37 -0.77 -7.22 5.71
CA TYR A 37 0.66 -6.96 5.83
C TYR A 37 0.88 -5.55 6.36
N TYR A 38 1.58 -5.41 7.48
CA TYR A 38 1.98 -4.13 8.08
C TYR A 38 3.50 -3.99 8.05
N PRO A 39 4.10 -3.49 6.98
CA PRO A 39 5.51 -3.17 6.95
C PRO A 39 5.81 -2.03 7.93
N GLN A 40 6.89 -2.14 8.70
CA GLN A 40 7.36 -1.08 9.62
C GLN A 40 8.30 -0.14 8.87
N PHE A 41 7.75 0.72 8.04
CA PHE A 41 8.48 1.56 7.09
C PHE A 41 8.79 2.96 7.63
N LEU A 42 9.81 3.58 7.05
CA LEU A 42 10.13 5.01 7.19
C LEU A 42 9.82 5.79 5.90
N SER A 43 9.86 5.11 4.76
CA SER A 43 9.55 5.71 3.47
C SER A 43 8.80 4.76 2.55
N ILE A 44 8.12 5.35 1.58
CA ILE A 44 7.41 4.62 0.53
C ILE A 44 7.80 5.22 -0.82
N ASP A 45 8.11 4.35 -1.78
CA ASP A 45 8.41 4.76 -3.16
C ASP A 45 7.45 4.11 -4.15
N LEU A 46 7.29 4.76 -5.28
CA LEU A 46 6.75 4.17 -6.50
C LEU A 46 7.91 3.89 -7.45
N ALA A 47 8.37 2.64 -7.49
CA ALA A 47 9.41 2.22 -8.42
C ALA A 47 8.79 1.97 -9.79
N CYS A 48 9.38 2.56 -10.85
CA CYS A 48 8.91 2.44 -12.22
C CYS A 48 9.97 1.82 -13.11
N GLY A 49 9.56 0.92 -13.99
CA GLY A 49 10.39 0.25 -15.00
C GLY A 49 11.21 -0.93 -14.48
N LYS A 50 11.81 -0.83 -13.30
CA LYS A 50 12.58 -1.94 -12.70
C LYS A 50 12.10 -2.20 -11.27
N MET A 51 11.78 -3.47 -10.99
CA MET A 51 11.47 -3.91 -9.64
C MET A 51 12.72 -3.82 -8.75
N PRO A 52 12.59 -3.36 -7.48
CA PRO A 52 13.68 -3.43 -6.52
C PRO A 52 14.23 -4.85 -6.39
N GLU A 53 15.54 -4.95 -6.21
CA GLU A 53 16.18 -6.25 -6.06
C GLU A 53 16.00 -6.78 -4.63
N LYS A 54 15.82 -8.07 -4.51
CA LYS A 54 15.69 -8.75 -3.21
C LYS A 54 16.95 -8.63 -2.33
N THR A 55 18.07 -8.23 -2.92
CA THR A 55 19.33 -7.92 -2.23
C THR A 55 19.32 -6.55 -1.54
N GLU A 56 18.39 -5.65 -1.89
CA GLU A 56 18.22 -4.35 -1.25
C GLU A 56 17.63 -4.53 0.17
N THR A 57 18.49 -4.60 1.18
CA THR A 57 18.11 -4.94 2.57
C THR A 57 17.23 -3.90 3.26
N ASN A 58 17.15 -2.69 2.73
CA ASN A 58 16.24 -1.63 3.21
C ASN A 58 14.80 -1.79 2.68
N VAL A 59 14.55 -2.60 1.66
CA VAL A 59 13.20 -2.87 1.17
C VAL A 59 12.53 -3.91 2.06
N LEU A 60 11.37 -3.55 2.60
CA LEU A 60 10.59 -4.38 3.52
C LEU A 60 9.43 -5.11 2.82
N PHE A 61 8.78 -4.42 1.89
CA PHE A 61 7.65 -4.94 1.14
C PHE A 61 7.64 -4.33 -0.26
N CYS A 62 7.39 -5.14 -1.25
CA CYS A 62 7.31 -4.73 -2.64
C CYS A 62 6.16 -5.47 -3.32
N CYS A 63 5.26 -4.72 -3.94
CA CYS A 63 4.14 -5.28 -4.69
C CYS A 63 3.74 -4.38 -5.86
N GLU A 64 2.97 -4.91 -6.80
CA GLU A 64 2.38 -4.12 -7.87
C GLU A 64 1.57 -2.96 -7.30
N ALA A 65 1.53 -1.83 -8.01
CA ALA A 65 0.83 -0.63 -7.59
C ALA A 65 -0.29 -0.25 -8.58
N ALA A 66 -0.01 0.63 -9.52
CA ALA A 66 -1.00 1.21 -10.42
C ALA A 66 -1.21 0.38 -11.68
N PHE A 67 -2.37 0.56 -12.33
CA PHE A 67 -2.64 -0.02 -13.64
C PHE A 67 -1.56 0.35 -14.65
N THR A 68 -1.05 -0.68 -15.31
CA THR A 68 -0.10 -0.54 -16.40
C THR A 68 -0.82 -0.11 -17.68
N GLY A 69 -0.26 0.92 -18.34
CA GLY A 69 -0.76 1.41 -19.61
C GLY A 69 -0.20 0.69 -20.84
N GLU A 70 0.60 -0.37 -20.66
CA GLU A 70 1.30 -1.06 -21.76
C GLU A 70 0.37 -1.55 -22.85
N LEU A 71 -0.77 -2.08 -22.49
CA LEU A 71 -1.79 -2.52 -23.43
C LEU A 71 -2.36 -1.37 -24.26
N LEU A 72 -2.22 -0.13 -23.79
CA LEU A 72 -2.77 1.06 -24.44
C LEU A 72 -1.77 1.75 -25.38
N LYS A 73 -0.46 1.42 -25.28
CA LYS A 73 0.64 2.00 -26.04
C LYS A 73 0.74 3.54 -26.01
N GLU A 74 0.01 4.17 -25.07
CA GLU A 74 -0.17 5.63 -25.03
C GLU A 74 0.79 6.32 -24.05
N PHE A 75 1.31 5.58 -23.07
CA PHE A 75 2.15 6.14 -22.01
C PHE A 75 3.58 5.59 -22.12
N LYS A 76 4.46 6.43 -22.62
CA LYS A 76 5.88 6.04 -22.84
C LYS A 76 6.70 6.04 -21.55
N HIS A 77 6.28 6.83 -20.53
CA HIS A 77 6.98 6.92 -19.27
C HIS A 77 6.36 5.95 -18.27
N SER A 78 7.18 5.10 -17.68
CA SER A 78 6.83 4.11 -16.64
C SER A 78 5.58 3.27 -16.90
N ASN A 79 4.93 3.49 -18.01
CA ASN A 79 3.76 2.76 -18.50
C ASN A 79 2.59 2.68 -17.48
N ILE A 80 2.40 3.74 -16.70
CA ILE A 80 1.30 3.85 -15.72
C ILE A 80 0.14 4.61 -16.36
N ALA A 81 -1.06 4.04 -16.27
CA ALA A 81 -2.26 4.61 -16.88
C ALA A 81 -2.75 5.91 -16.20
N GLY A 82 -2.63 6.00 -14.88
CA GLY A 82 -3.10 7.15 -14.08
C GLY A 82 -2.04 8.23 -13.88
N TYR A 83 -2.46 9.36 -13.31
CA TYR A 83 -1.54 10.36 -12.79
C TYR A 83 -0.69 9.76 -11.70
N HIS A 84 0.61 10.07 -11.67
CA HIS A 84 1.51 9.53 -10.66
C HIS A 84 2.72 10.44 -10.41
N VAL A 85 3.38 10.19 -9.28
CA VAL A 85 4.65 10.79 -8.89
C VAL A 85 5.64 9.67 -8.61
N SER A 86 6.80 9.74 -9.26
CA SER A 86 7.91 8.82 -9.07
C SER A 86 9.22 9.58 -9.20
N GLY A 87 10.16 9.34 -8.27
CA GLY A 87 11.45 10.04 -8.27
C GLY A 87 11.31 11.58 -8.23
N GLY A 88 10.38 12.10 -7.43
CA GLY A 88 10.12 13.54 -7.28
C GLY A 88 9.52 14.22 -8.52
N LYS A 89 9.00 13.46 -9.49
CA LYS A 89 8.44 14.03 -10.72
C LYS A 89 6.98 13.63 -10.89
N PHE A 90 6.15 14.63 -11.20
CA PHE A 90 4.75 14.43 -11.57
C PHE A 90 4.60 14.06 -13.04
N TYR A 91 3.86 12.99 -13.30
CA TYR A 91 3.56 12.50 -14.64
C TYR A 91 2.04 12.47 -14.86
N LYS A 92 1.64 13.00 -16.01
CA LYS A 92 0.23 12.95 -16.43
C LYS A 92 -0.08 11.57 -17.01
N GLY A 93 -1.23 11.06 -16.65
CA GLY A 93 -1.86 9.90 -17.27
C GLY A 93 -3.27 10.25 -17.71
N TYR A 94 -4.18 9.29 -17.75
CA TYR A 94 -5.59 9.57 -17.98
C TYR A 94 -6.15 10.45 -16.87
N LYS A 95 -7.04 11.37 -17.28
CA LYS A 95 -7.80 12.18 -16.33
C LYS A 95 -8.57 11.25 -15.37
N CYS A 96 -8.72 11.73 -14.15
CA CYS A 96 -9.54 11.07 -13.15
C CYS A 96 -10.94 10.82 -13.69
N LYS A 97 -11.36 9.57 -13.67
CA LYS A 97 -12.76 9.20 -13.90
C LYS A 97 -13.52 9.31 -12.58
N PRO A 98 -14.84 9.41 -12.59
CA PRO A 98 -15.63 9.18 -11.39
C PRO A 98 -15.15 7.90 -10.69
N ASN A 99 -15.01 7.93 -9.37
CA ASN A 99 -14.53 6.83 -8.51
C ASN A 99 -13.03 6.50 -8.61
N THR A 100 -12.24 7.29 -9.35
CA THR A 100 -10.79 7.22 -9.25
C THR A 100 -10.34 7.92 -7.98
N GLY A 101 -9.53 7.23 -7.21
CA GLY A 101 -8.84 7.78 -6.05
C GLY A 101 -7.36 7.93 -6.29
N CYS A 102 -6.67 8.37 -5.26
CA CYS A 102 -5.23 8.54 -5.26
C CYS A 102 -4.69 8.24 -3.88
N PHE A 103 -3.48 7.71 -3.86
CA PHE A 103 -2.64 7.65 -2.68
C PHE A 103 -1.44 8.56 -2.88
N VAL A 104 -1.06 9.32 -1.86
CA VAL A 104 0.17 10.10 -1.82
C VAL A 104 0.90 9.86 -0.51
N PHE A 105 2.24 9.91 -0.57
CA PHE A 105 3.12 9.86 0.59
C PHE A 105 4.23 10.91 0.42
N TYR A 106 4.33 11.85 1.36
CA TYR A 106 5.40 12.83 1.47
C TYR A 106 5.48 13.36 2.90
N GLN A 107 6.65 13.86 3.31
CA GLN A 107 6.89 14.39 4.67
C GLN A 107 6.45 13.41 5.79
N ASN A 108 6.66 12.11 5.59
CA ASN A 108 6.27 11.02 6.49
C ASN A 108 4.76 10.94 6.77
N GLN A 109 3.94 11.46 5.88
CA GLN A 109 2.49 11.40 5.97
C GLN A 109 1.90 10.79 4.70
N TRP A 110 0.78 10.10 4.85
CA TRP A 110 0.01 9.58 3.71
C TRP A 110 -1.38 10.18 3.69
N LYS A 111 -1.94 10.24 2.49
CA LYS A 111 -3.33 10.64 2.26
C LYS A 111 -3.95 9.75 1.20
N PHE A 112 -5.21 9.41 1.42
CA PHE A 112 -6.10 8.90 0.40
C PHE A 112 -6.99 10.05 -0.07
N LEU A 113 -7.19 10.17 -1.37
CA LEU A 113 -7.94 11.26 -1.97
C LEU A 113 -8.92 10.69 -3.00
N LEU A 114 -10.08 11.32 -3.13
CA LEU A 114 -11.10 10.93 -4.09
C LEU A 114 -11.32 12.07 -5.10
N HIS A 115 -11.45 11.72 -6.37
CA HIS A 115 -11.75 12.60 -7.52
C HIS A 115 -10.65 13.59 -7.91
N THR A 116 -10.53 14.74 -7.24
CA THR A 116 -9.62 15.82 -7.63
C THR A 116 -8.30 15.78 -6.86
N TYR A 117 -7.31 15.08 -7.37
CA TYR A 117 -6.04 14.85 -6.66
C TYR A 117 -4.78 15.30 -7.42
N ALA A 118 -4.92 15.93 -8.59
CA ALA A 118 -3.76 16.33 -9.40
C ALA A 118 -2.83 17.33 -8.67
N ASP A 119 -3.41 18.26 -7.92
CA ASP A 119 -2.62 19.27 -7.21
C ASP A 119 -1.92 18.67 -5.99
N GLU A 120 -2.52 17.71 -5.30
CA GLU A 120 -1.86 16.98 -4.22
C GLU A 120 -0.70 16.12 -4.74
N LEU A 121 -0.83 15.51 -5.92
CA LEU A 121 0.28 14.81 -6.56
C LEU A 121 1.43 15.76 -6.94
N LYS A 122 1.14 16.96 -7.42
CA LYS A 122 2.18 17.97 -7.68
C LYS A 122 2.89 18.36 -6.39
N LEU A 123 2.11 18.61 -5.32
CA LEU A 123 2.66 18.91 -4.00
C LEU A 123 3.55 17.78 -3.47
N ALA A 124 3.13 16.52 -3.66
CA ALA A 124 3.97 15.36 -3.32
C ALA A 124 5.28 15.37 -4.12
N ALA A 125 5.24 15.71 -5.43
CA ALA A 125 6.45 15.81 -6.25
C ALA A 125 7.39 16.93 -5.79
N GLU A 126 6.86 18.08 -5.39
CA GLU A 126 7.62 19.22 -4.86
C GLU A 126 8.29 18.92 -3.50
N ASN A 127 7.81 17.89 -2.79
CA ASN A 127 8.33 17.44 -1.50
C ASN A 127 9.04 16.08 -1.57
N ASP A 128 9.61 15.72 -2.73
CA ASP A 128 10.30 14.45 -2.96
C ASP A 128 9.50 13.21 -2.56
N GLY A 129 8.17 13.33 -2.62
CA GLY A 129 7.24 12.26 -2.28
C GLY A 129 6.91 11.37 -3.47
N MET A 130 5.93 10.52 -3.25
CA MET A 130 5.37 9.63 -4.25
C MET A 130 3.84 9.65 -4.23
N GLY A 131 3.22 9.17 -5.28
CA GLY A 131 1.78 8.97 -5.31
C GLY A 131 1.30 8.41 -6.64
N PHE A 132 0.12 7.85 -6.66
CA PHE A 132 -0.48 7.32 -7.88
C PHE A 132 -2.01 7.30 -7.81
N GLY A 133 -2.61 7.56 -8.95
CA GLY A 133 -4.06 7.42 -9.14
C GLY A 133 -4.45 5.98 -9.42
N GLN A 134 -5.51 5.51 -8.75
CA GLN A 134 -6.06 4.17 -8.92
C GLN A 134 -7.54 4.15 -8.50
N ASN A 135 -8.25 3.05 -8.73
CA ASN A 135 -9.63 2.93 -8.29
C ASN A 135 -9.74 2.83 -6.77
N MET A 136 -10.54 3.73 -6.19
CA MET A 136 -10.89 3.68 -4.78
C MET A 136 -11.96 2.61 -4.56
N ILE A 137 -11.76 1.76 -3.55
CA ILE A 137 -12.71 0.72 -3.13
C ILE A 137 -13.54 1.23 -1.96
N ILE A 138 -12.85 1.76 -0.94
CA ILE A 138 -13.46 2.33 0.28
C ILE A 138 -12.84 3.70 0.52
N TYR A 139 -13.65 4.69 0.85
CA TYR A 139 -13.22 6.04 1.22
C TYR A 139 -14.04 6.52 2.42
N ASP A 140 -13.38 6.94 3.50
CA ASP A 140 -14.00 7.32 4.78
C ASP A 140 -14.98 6.25 5.33
N GLY A 141 -14.64 4.96 5.14
CA GLY A 141 -15.44 3.83 5.57
C GLY A 141 -16.61 3.47 4.64
N GLU A 142 -16.81 4.23 3.57
CA GLU A 142 -17.91 4.00 2.60
C GLU A 142 -17.39 3.35 1.31
N THR A 143 -18.05 2.28 0.88
CA THR A 143 -17.76 1.61 -0.39
C THR A 143 -18.05 2.52 -1.56
N GLN A 144 -17.09 2.63 -2.46
CA GLN A 144 -17.20 3.41 -3.67
C GLN A 144 -17.82 2.58 -4.81
N PRO A 145 -18.49 3.22 -5.79
CA PRO A 145 -19.04 2.52 -6.94
C PRO A 145 -18.02 1.64 -7.65
N SER A 146 -18.37 0.39 -7.87
CA SER A 146 -17.44 -0.60 -8.39
C SER A 146 -17.01 -0.29 -9.84
N PHE A 147 -15.72 -0.38 -10.08
CA PHE A 147 -15.13 -0.33 -11.43
C PHE A 147 -15.08 -1.72 -12.10
N ARG A 148 -15.35 -2.77 -11.36
CA ARG A 148 -15.40 -4.16 -11.83
C ARG A 148 -16.80 -4.76 -11.66
N LYS A 149 -17.06 -5.82 -12.41
CA LYS A 149 -18.24 -6.65 -12.16
C LYS A 149 -18.07 -7.31 -10.78
N LEU A 150 -19.04 -7.16 -9.89
CA LEU A 150 -18.99 -7.67 -8.52
C LEU A 150 -18.72 -9.18 -8.43
N GLN A 151 -19.20 -9.94 -9.40
CA GLN A 151 -19.02 -11.39 -9.49
C GLN A 151 -17.69 -11.84 -10.12
N SER A 152 -16.83 -10.90 -10.54
CA SER A 152 -15.50 -11.25 -11.09
C SER A 152 -14.65 -11.94 -10.03
N LYS A 153 -14.07 -13.09 -10.37
CA LYS A 153 -13.28 -13.93 -9.44
C LYS A 153 -11.80 -13.84 -9.76
N PHE A 154 -11.07 -13.29 -8.80
CA PHE A 154 -9.61 -13.14 -8.85
C PHE A 154 -9.03 -13.15 -7.43
N GLU A 155 -7.71 -13.16 -7.30
CA GLU A 155 -7.02 -12.69 -6.11
C GLU A 155 -7.02 -11.16 -6.16
N TYR A 156 -7.35 -10.53 -5.02
CA TYR A 156 -7.45 -9.08 -4.91
C TYR A 156 -6.49 -8.55 -3.88
N ARG A 157 -5.97 -7.35 -4.13
CA ARG A 157 -5.10 -6.60 -3.22
C ARG A 157 -5.54 -5.16 -3.15
N ALA A 158 -5.40 -4.55 -1.98
CA ALA A 158 -5.59 -3.12 -1.79
C ALA A 158 -4.52 -2.54 -0.86
N LEU A 159 -4.15 -1.28 -1.11
CA LEU A 159 -3.47 -0.45 -0.14
C LEU A 159 -4.54 0.16 0.76
N CYS A 160 -4.42 -0.06 2.06
CA CYS A 160 -5.49 0.26 2.99
C CYS A 160 -5.01 1.12 4.16
N GLU A 161 -5.94 1.90 4.72
CA GLU A 161 -5.84 2.40 6.07
C GLU A 161 -6.79 1.59 6.96
N TYR A 162 -6.23 0.96 7.98
CA TYR A 162 -6.96 0.13 8.92
C TYR A 162 -6.44 0.37 10.35
N HIS A 163 -7.34 0.75 11.27
CA HIS A 163 -6.99 1.19 12.63
C HIS A 163 -5.94 2.31 12.66
N GLY A 164 -6.04 3.28 11.73
CA GLY A 164 -5.10 4.40 11.61
C GLY A 164 -3.68 3.97 11.19
N LYS A 165 -3.51 2.79 10.62
CA LYS A 165 -2.24 2.27 10.10
C LYS A 165 -2.34 1.97 8.62
N LEU A 166 -1.28 2.32 7.90
CA LEU A 166 -1.14 1.92 6.50
C LEU A 166 -0.75 0.46 6.42
N CYS A 167 -1.45 -0.30 5.57
CA CYS A 167 -1.22 -1.72 5.36
C CYS A 167 -1.55 -2.13 3.92
N VAL A 168 -1.08 -3.29 3.52
CA VAL A 168 -1.51 -3.95 2.28
C VAL A 168 -2.36 -5.14 2.66
N ILE A 169 -3.52 -5.29 2.01
CA ILE A 169 -4.47 -6.38 2.29
C ILE A 169 -4.71 -7.19 1.04
N ASP A 170 -4.49 -8.49 1.15
CA ASP A 170 -4.79 -9.49 0.11
C ASP A 170 -6.04 -10.29 0.44
N SER A 171 -6.80 -10.66 -0.57
CA SER A 171 -7.76 -11.75 -0.42
C SER A 171 -7.02 -13.08 -0.22
N LYS A 172 -7.58 -13.96 0.62
CA LYS A 172 -7.04 -15.30 0.85
C LYS A 172 -7.47 -16.24 -0.28
N GLY A 173 -6.75 -16.12 -1.42
CA GLY A 173 -7.05 -16.84 -2.64
C GLY A 173 -8.07 -16.15 -3.54
N VAL A 174 -8.60 -16.90 -4.49
CA VAL A 174 -9.54 -16.41 -5.51
C VAL A 174 -10.93 -16.24 -4.93
N VAL A 175 -11.44 -15.02 -4.91
CA VAL A 175 -12.78 -14.66 -4.41
C VAL A 175 -13.52 -13.79 -5.42
N SER A 176 -14.82 -13.55 -5.23
CA SER A 176 -15.52 -12.51 -5.99
C SER A 176 -15.09 -11.12 -5.53
N TYR A 177 -15.19 -10.12 -6.41
CA TYR A 177 -14.86 -8.74 -6.02
C TYR A 177 -15.77 -8.22 -4.90
N ASP A 178 -17.05 -8.58 -4.94
CA ASP A 178 -18.03 -8.31 -3.90
C ASP A 178 -17.60 -8.91 -2.54
N SER A 179 -17.20 -10.19 -2.53
CA SER A 179 -16.72 -10.83 -1.31
C SER A 179 -15.47 -10.14 -0.73
N PHE A 180 -14.56 -9.66 -1.59
CA PHE A 180 -13.38 -8.93 -1.13
C PHE A 180 -13.77 -7.59 -0.47
N ILE A 181 -14.66 -6.81 -1.10
CA ILE A 181 -15.19 -5.56 -0.55
C ILE A 181 -15.85 -5.81 0.81
N ASN A 182 -16.79 -6.76 0.87
CA ASN A 182 -17.51 -7.11 2.10
C ASN A 182 -16.56 -7.52 3.24
N SER A 183 -15.45 -8.22 2.90
CA SER A 183 -14.45 -8.61 3.89
C SER A 183 -13.66 -7.40 4.44
N LEU A 184 -13.33 -6.41 3.59
CA LEU A 184 -12.70 -5.15 4.01
C LEU A 184 -13.63 -4.32 4.90
N GLU A 185 -14.89 -4.18 4.52
CA GLU A 185 -15.91 -3.47 5.32
C GLU A 185 -16.10 -4.13 6.69
N LYS A 186 -16.24 -5.45 6.71
CA LYS A 186 -16.47 -6.23 7.93
C LYS A 186 -15.38 -6.04 8.97
N ILE A 187 -14.12 -5.86 8.57
CA ILE A 187 -13.04 -5.59 9.51
C ILE A 187 -12.90 -4.10 9.85
N GLY A 188 -13.62 -3.20 9.17
CA GLY A 188 -13.62 -1.76 9.44
C GLY A 188 -12.47 -1.00 8.78
N VAL A 189 -12.09 -1.36 7.56
CA VAL A 189 -11.14 -0.58 6.74
C VAL A 189 -11.74 0.78 6.44
N THR A 190 -10.99 1.86 6.70
CA THR A 190 -11.45 3.23 6.45
C THR A 190 -11.14 3.72 5.04
N HIS A 191 -10.01 3.31 4.49
CA HIS A 191 -9.61 3.62 3.11
C HIS A 191 -9.03 2.38 2.44
N ALA A 192 -9.41 2.12 1.19
CA ALA A 192 -8.86 1.05 0.38
C ALA A 192 -8.72 1.49 -1.08
N LEU A 193 -7.49 1.53 -1.56
CA LEU A 193 -7.14 1.80 -2.95
C LEU A 193 -6.73 0.48 -3.62
N TYR A 194 -7.37 0.12 -4.73
CA TYR A 194 -7.05 -1.10 -5.46
C TYR A 194 -5.58 -1.12 -5.90
N LEU A 195 -4.93 -2.28 -5.80
CA LEU A 195 -3.62 -2.51 -6.39
C LEU A 195 -3.74 -3.50 -7.55
N ASP A 196 -2.92 -3.32 -8.60
CA ASP A 196 -3.08 -4.11 -9.82
C ASP A 196 -2.62 -5.56 -9.64
N MET A 197 -3.60 -6.45 -9.49
CA MET A 197 -3.44 -7.90 -9.36
C MET A 197 -3.94 -8.62 -10.60
N GLY A 198 -3.80 -8.01 -11.78
CA GLY A 198 -4.20 -8.59 -13.05
C GLY A 198 -3.60 -9.97 -13.25
N ARG A 199 -4.30 -10.84 -13.97
CA ARG A 199 -3.82 -12.19 -14.28
C ARG A 199 -2.46 -12.12 -14.96
N GLY A 200 -1.46 -12.65 -14.28
CA GLY A 200 -0.11 -12.62 -14.78
C GLY A 200 0.73 -11.41 -14.38
N TRP A 201 0.24 -10.53 -13.52
CA TRP A 201 0.87 -9.28 -13.13
C TRP A 201 1.33 -9.25 -11.67
N ASN A 202 1.07 -10.32 -10.93
CA ASN A 202 1.31 -10.38 -9.51
C ASN A 202 2.71 -10.94 -9.21
N HIS A 203 3.66 -10.05 -8.97
CA HIS A 203 4.96 -10.40 -8.41
C HIS A 203 5.21 -9.53 -7.18
N SER A 204 5.14 -10.13 -6.01
CA SER A 204 5.29 -9.42 -4.74
C SER A 204 6.04 -10.26 -3.72
N TRP A 205 6.73 -9.55 -2.81
CA TRP A 205 7.52 -10.15 -1.76
C TRP A 205 7.63 -9.22 -0.55
N TYR A 206 7.95 -9.78 0.59
CA TYR A 206 8.27 -9.02 1.78
C TYR A 206 9.51 -9.59 2.49
N ARG A 207 10.07 -8.83 3.41
CA ARG A 207 11.15 -9.25 4.28
C ARG A 207 10.58 -9.56 5.66
N ASP A 208 10.80 -10.80 6.12
CA ASP A 208 10.37 -11.22 7.45
C ASP A 208 11.22 -10.57 8.55
N ASN A 209 10.87 -10.83 9.81
CA ASN A 209 11.57 -10.26 10.95
C ASN A 209 13.01 -10.74 11.13
N ASN A 210 13.42 -11.82 10.45
CA ASN A 210 14.79 -12.31 10.39
C ASN A 210 15.59 -11.69 9.23
N GLY A 211 14.96 -10.82 8.43
CA GLY A 211 15.55 -10.24 7.24
C GLY A 211 15.49 -11.14 6.00
N THR A 212 14.81 -12.30 6.07
CA THR A 212 14.66 -13.22 4.94
C THR A 212 13.56 -12.75 3.99
N VAL A 213 13.81 -12.86 2.69
CA VAL A 213 12.81 -12.56 1.67
C VAL A 213 11.81 -13.71 1.55
N VAL A 214 10.53 -13.37 1.66
CA VAL A 214 9.40 -14.28 1.46
C VAL A 214 8.61 -13.82 0.24
N GLU A 215 8.49 -14.69 -0.75
CA GLU A 215 7.71 -14.39 -1.95
C GLU A 215 6.23 -14.69 -1.71
N ILE A 216 5.38 -13.71 -2.00
CA ILE A 216 3.91 -13.86 -1.93
C ILE A 216 3.43 -14.42 -3.27
N HIS A 217 3.91 -13.84 -4.36
CA HIS A 217 3.65 -14.27 -5.73
C HIS A 217 4.97 -14.38 -6.48
N PRO A 218 5.52 -15.59 -6.61
CA PRO A 218 6.87 -15.78 -7.17
C PRO A 218 6.93 -15.70 -8.70
N LYS A 219 5.79 -15.66 -9.37
CA LYS A 219 5.75 -15.63 -10.85
C LYS A 219 6.06 -14.24 -11.36
N THR A 220 7.24 -14.10 -11.96
CA THR A 220 7.59 -12.89 -12.72
C THR A 220 6.79 -12.84 -14.01
N HIS A 221 6.19 -11.68 -14.27
CA HIS A 221 5.57 -11.40 -15.56
C HIS A 221 6.25 -10.23 -16.22
N SER A 222 6.37 -10.31 -17.55
CA SER A 222 6.99 -9.29 -18.38
C SER A 222 6.19 -7.97 -18.47
N TYR A 223 5.03 -7.90 -17.82
CA TYR A 223 4.10 -6.79 -17.98
C TYR A 223 4.04 -5.83 -16.80
N THR A 224 4.44 -6.23 -15.59
CA THR A 224 4.46 -5.33 -14.44
C THR A 224 5.54 -4.27 -14.62
N THR A 225 5.16 -3.00 -14.55
CA THR A 225 6.05 -1.88 -14.83
C THR A 225 6.21 -0.92 -13.65
N ASN A 226 5.48 -1.13 -12.57
CA ASN A 226 5.53 -0.27 -11.40
C ASN A 226 5.19 -1.02 -10.12
N TRP A 227 5.86 -0.63 -9.03
CA TRP A 227 5.77 -1.30 -7.73
C TRP A 227 5.67 -0.28 -6.61
N LEU A 228 4.80 -0.56 -5.67
CA LEU A 228 4.74 0.08 -4.36
C LEU A 228 5.82 -0.55 -3.48
N VAL A 229 6.72 0.26 -2.94
CA VAL A 229 7.90 -0.18 -2.22
C VAL A 229 7.97 0.48 -0.86
N PHE A 230 7.87 -0.32 0.19
CA PHE A 230 8.04 0.13 1.58
C PHE A 230 9.48 -0.10 2.02
N LYS A 231 10.12 0.93 2.59
CA LYS A 231 11.52 0.92 3.01
C LYS A 231 11.69 1.34 4.46
N LYS A 232 12.72 0.77 5.12
CA LYS A 232 13.20 1.20 6.43
C LYS A 232 14.28 2.26 6.31
#